data_2f7b505192a31321e7b7fc02309f3dce
#
_entry.id   2f7b505192a31321e7b7fc02309f3dce
#
_cell.length_a   1.000
_cell.length_b   1.000
_cell.length_c   1.000
_cell.angle_alpha   90.00
_cell.angle_beta   90.00
_cell.angle_gamma   90.00
#
_symmetry.space_group_name_H-M   'P 1'
#
loop_
_entity.id
_entity.type
_entity.pdbx_description
1 polymer ?
#
loop_
_entity_poly.entity_id
_entity_poly.type
_entity_poly.pdbx_seq_one_letter_code
_entity_poly.pdbx_strand_id
1 'polypeptide(L)'
;MMKEVVISNIQDGSPHRGGDAQRAEGVSLFDKIWNAHIVQQVQDGPTQLYIDRLYCHEVTTPQAFDTLRDKNIRVFRPEQVVAMPDHNTPSDQQERIDDPVGRKQVETLAKNCAEFGIRHFAMGTKDNGIIHVVGPEKALSLPGMTIVCGDSHTSTHGAVGAIAMGIGTSEVAQVLASQTILQSKPKTMRINIEGTLPEGTTAKDVALYIMAQMTTSGATGYAVEYAGSTVRNMSMEGRLTLSNLSIEMGSRAGLIAPDETTFAYLKDREYAPKGEAWDKAVEEWKKLYSDPDAVFDKEVTYRAEDIAPRITYGTNPGAGIAIDECIPTLEEIDEADRQQFLSMLEYMQFQPGQKLEGTPVDYCFLGACTNGRIEDLRAFANFVKGRKKADNITAWIVPGSKEVERMAIEEGLRDILEEAGYELRQPGCSACLAMNEDKIPAGKYCVATSNRNFEGRQGPESRTLL
;
A
#
# COMPACT_ATOMS: atom_id res chain seq x y z
N MET A 1 -7.81 -29.15 -5.23
CA MET A 1 -9.27 -29.12 -5.46
C MET A 1 -9.69 -27.66 -5.42
N MET A 2 -9.90 -27.03 -6.58
CA MET A 2 -10.36 -25.63 -6.63
C MET A 2 -11.67 -25.50 -5.88
N LYS A 3 -11.70 -24.69 -4.83
CA LYS A 3 -12.94 -24.30 -4.15
C LYS A 3 -13.72 -23.36 -5.06
N GLU A 4 -15.02 -23.54 -5.19
CA GLU A 4 -15.88 -22.74 -6.08
C GLU A 4 -15.79 -21.25 -5.75
N VAL A 5 -15.20 -20.49 -6.68
CA VAL A 5 -15.27 -19.02 -6.69
C VAL A 5 -16.55 -18.65 -7.43
N VAL A 6 -17.51 -18.07 -6.74
CA VAL A 6 -18.74 -17.59 -7.37
C VAL A 6 -18.42 -16.30 -8.13
N ILE A 7 -18.20 -16.44 -9.43
CA ILE A 7 -18.06 -15.28 -10.35
C ILE A 7 -19.47 -14.98 -10.88
N SER A 8 -20.09 -13.92 -10.39
CA SER A 8 -21.33 -13.41 -10.94
C SER A 8 -21.06 -12.33 -11.98
N ASN A 9 -21.48 -12.60 -13.22
CA ASN A 9 -21.58 -11.72 -14.38
C ASN A 9 -20.28 -11.27 -15.07
N ILE A 10 -19.89 -12.04 -16.09
CA ILE A 10 -19.21 -11.47 -17.27
C ILE A 10 -20.33 -11.07 -18.24
N GLN A 11 -20.63 -9.78 -18.36
CA GLN A 11 -21.47 -9.28 -19.44
C GLN A 11 -20.61 -9.03 -20.67
N ASP A 12 -20.86 -9.83 -21.70
CA ASP A 12 -20.29 -9.67 -23.04
C ASP A 12 -20.85 -8.36 -23.67
N GLY A 13 -19.93 -7.51 -24.15
CA GLY A 13 -20.30 -6.19 -24.70
C GLY A 13 -21.02 -6.29 -26.04
N SER A 14 -22.35 -6.38 -26.03
CA SER A 14 -23.19 -6.19 -27.18
C SER A 14 -24.08 -4.93 -27.00
N PRO A 15 -24.21 -4.06 -28.00
CA PRO A 15 -25.00 -2.84 -27.85
C PRO A 15 -26.51 -3.16 -27.86
N HIS A 16 -27.17 -3.03 -26.72
CA HIS A 16 -28.64 -3.11 -26.69
C HIS A 16 -29.29 -1.81 -27.22
N ARG A 17 -30.02 -1.93 -28.32
CA ARG A 17 -31.05 -0.98 -28.74
C ARG A 17 -32.38 -1.40 -28.12
N GLY A 18 -33.02 -0.50 -27.40
CA GLY A 18 -34.40 -0.67 -26.96
C GLY A 18 -34.72 0.30 -25.84
N GLY A 19 -35.54 1.30 -26.10
CA GLY A 19 -35.97 2.30 -25.13
C GLY A 19 -36.90 1.70 -24.08
N ASP A 20 -36.45 1.72 -22.86
CA ASP A 20 -37.26 1.72 -21.65
C ASP A 20 -36.64 2.77 -20.70
N ALA A 21 -37.47 3.43 -19.90
CA ALA A 21 -37.04 4.45 -18.97
C ALA A 21 -35.90 3.88 -18.08
N GLN A 22 -34.63 4.21 -18.41
CA GLN A 22 -33.48 3.83 -17.63
C GLN A 22 -33.71 4.33 -16.22
N ARG A 23 -33.90 3.42 -15.25
CA ARG A 23 -33.57 3.70 -13.85
C ARG A 23 -32.13 4.17 -13.87
N ALA A 24 -31.87 5.33 -13.30
CA ALA A 24 -30.49 5.78 -13.10
C ALA A 24 -29.76 4.65 -12.33
N GLU A 25 -28.77 4.02 -12.95
CA GLU A 25 -27.93 3.03 -12.29
C GLU A 25 -27.27 3.68 -11.09
N GLY A 26 -27.16 2.95 -9.97
CA GLY A 26 -26.49 3.44 -8.78
C GLY A 26 -25.01 3.73 -9.05
N VAL A 27 -24.47 4.70 -8.35
CA VAL A 27 -23.10 5.22 -8.56
C VAL A 27 -22.13 4.61 -7.56
N SER A 28 -21.00 4.07 -8.04
CA SER A 28 -19.95 3.53 -7.16
C SER A 28 -19.22 4.63 -6.38
N LEU A 29 -18.58 4.28 -5.28
CA LEU A 29 -17.67 5.17 -4.53
C LEU A 29 -16.63 5.80 -5.46
N PHE A 30 -16.00 4.97 -6.30
CA PHE A 30 -15.02 5.45 -7.27
C PHE A 30 -15.62 6.49 -8.21
N ASP A 31 -16.79 6.23 -8.77
CA ASP A 31 -17.44 7.15 -9.70
C ASP A 31 -17.87 8.47 -9.04
N LYS A 32 -18.33 8.42 -7.80
CA LYS A 32 -18.69 9.64 -7.04
C LYS A 32 -17.48 10.57 -6.91
N ILE A 33 -16.32 10.02 -6.53
CA ILE A 33 -15.10 10.81 -6.38
C ILE A 33 -14.57 11.23 -7.75
N TRP A 34 -14.49 10.31 -8.72
CA TRP A 34 -14.00 10.61 -10.07
C TRP A 34 -14.78 11.76 -10.71
N ASN A 35 -16.11 11.66 -10.70
CA ASN A 35 -16.98 12.65 -11.34
C ASN A 35 -16.89 14.02 -10.67
N ALA A 36 -16.69 14.09 -9.36
CA ALA A 36 -16.52 15.33 -8.63
C ALA A 36 -15.19 16.06 -8.97
N HIS A 37 -14.22 15.35 -9.54
CA HIS A 37 -12.89 15.88 -9.85
C HIS A 37 -12.63 16.11 -11.34
N ILE A 38 -13.62 15.89 -12.20
CA ILE A 38 -13.48 16.14 -13.63
C ILE A 38 -13.36 17.65 -13.87
N VAL A 39 -12.23 18.08 -14.40
CA VAL A 39 -12.01 19.44 -14.90
C VAL A 39 -12.48 19.53 -16.35
N GLN A 40 -12.12 18.54 -17.16
CA GLN A 40 -12.49 18.48 -18.57
C GLN A 40 -12.41 17.04 -19.07
N GLN A 41 -13.36 16.66 -19.93
CA GLN A 41 -13.28 15.46 -20.73
C GLN A 41 -12.68 15.81 -22.09
N VAL A 42 -11.54 15.24 -22.42
CA VAL A 42 -10.96 15.39 -23.75
C VAL A 42 -11.80 14.57 -24.74
N GLN A 43 -12.16 15.17 -25.87
CA GLN A 43 -12.93 14.46 -26.88
C GLN A 43 -12.13 13.24 -27.38
N ASP A 44 -12.73 12.07 -27.35
CA ASP A 44 -12.12 10.78 -27.72
C ASP A 44 -10.78 10.50 -27.01
N GLY A 45 -10.60 11.06 -25.83
CA GLY A 45 -9.35 11.00 -25.07
C GLY A 45 -9.53 10.85 -23.55
N PRO A 46 -8.46 11.06 -22.78
CA PRO A 46 -8.46 10.92 -21.33
C PRO A 46 -9.28 12.02 -20.65
N THR A 47 -9.62 11.79 -19.40
CA THR A 47 -10.21 12.78 -18.50
C THR A 47 -9.12 13.61 -17.84
N GLN A 48 -9.25 14.91 -17.83
CA GLN A 48 -8.45 15.80 -17.01
C GLN A 48 -9.07 15.87 -15.61
N LEU A 49 -8.33 15.36 -14.59
CA LEU A 49 -8.76 15.32 -13.21
C LEU A 49 -8.03 16.38 -12.39
N TYR A 50 -8.74 17.05 -11.50
CA TYR A 50 -8.14 17.84 -10.44
C TYR A 50 -7.53 16.93 -9.38
N ILE A 51 -6.38 17.32 -8.79
CA ILE A 51 -5.67 16.56 -7.76
C ILE A 51 -5.65 17.37 -6.47
N ASP A 52 -6.24 16.82 -5.39
CA ASP A 52 -6.28 17.48 -4.08
C ASP A 52 -4.97 17.42 -3.33
N ARG A 53 -4.21 16.33 -3.51
CA ARG A 53 -2.95 16.13 -2.79
C ARG A 53 -1.89 15.49 -3.69
N LEU A 54 -0.72 16.13 -3.76
CA LEU A 54 0.49 15.53 -4.29
C LEU A 54 1.47 15.25 -3.16
N TYR A 55 1.93 14.01 -3.05
CA TYR A 55 3.07 13.67 -2.22
C TYR A 55 4.35 13.57 -3.06
N CYS A 56 5.45 14.06 -2.50
CA CYS A 56 6.77 14.06 -3.14
C CYS A 56 7.78 13.37 -2.24
N HIS A 57 8.67 12.58 -2.85
CA HIS A 57 9.82 11.99 -2.17
C HIS A 57 11.10 12.15 -3.00
N GLU A 58 12.24 11.82 -2.41
CA GLU A 58 13.56 12.13 -2.93
C GLU A 58 13.94 11.38 -4.21
N VAL A 59 13.28 10.23 -4.52
CA VAL A 59 13.69 9.37 -5.63
C VAL A 59 13.10 9.83 -6.96
N THR A 60 11.79 10.10 -7.02
CA THR A 60 11.05 10.30 -8.27
C THR A 60 10.78 11.77 -8.60
N THR A 61 11.01 12.70 -7.68
CA THR A 61 10.62 14.10 -7.90
C THR A 61 11.72 15.06 -8.37
N PRO A 62 13.03 14.78 -8.26
CA PRO A 62 14.06 15.74 -8.69
C PRO A 62 13.88 16.22 -10.13
N GLN A 63 13.68 15.30 -11.09
CA GLN A 63 13.51 15.63 -12.50
C GLN A 63 12.20 16.39 -12.78
N ALA A 64 11.17 16.20 -11.97
CA ALA A 64 9.93 16.96 -12.09
C ALA A 64 10.17 18.44 -11.77
N PHE A 65 10.92 18.74 -10.71
CA PHE A 65 11.31 20.11 -10.36
C PHE A 65 12.27 20.73 -11.38
N ASP A 66 13.23 19.97 -11.94
CA ASP A 66 14.10 20.42 -13.01
C ASP A 66 13.27 20.83 -14.24
N THR A 67 12.26 20.03 -14.60
CA THR A 67 11.35 20.36 -15.71
C THR A 67 10.63 21.70 -15.49
N LEU A 68 10.21 22.01 -14.26
CA LEU A 68 9.59 23.29 -13.93
C LEU A 68 10.58 24.45 -14.08
N ARG A 69 11.84 24.28 -13.59
CA ARG A 69 12.90 25.30 -13.74
C ARG A 69 13.20 25.59 -15.19
N ASP A 70 13.44 24.56 -15.98
CA ASP A 70 13.78 24.70 -17.41
C ASP A 70 12.70 25.43 -18.21
N LYS A 71 11.43 25.25 -17.80
CA LYS A 71 10.29 25.93 -18.41
C LYS A 71 9.88 27.22 -17.73
N ASN A 72 10.58 27.62 -16.67
CA ASN A 72 10.24 28.79 -15.84
C ASN A 72 8.79 28.76 -15.32
N ILE A 73 8.32 27.58 -14.89
CA ILE A 73 7.00 27.37 -14.34
C ILE A 73 7.08 27.32 -12.81
N ARG A 74 6.17 28.01 -12.13
CA ARG A 74 6.01 27.93 -10.67
C ARG A 74 5.10 26.74 -10.29
N VAL A 75 5.27 26.22 -9.08
CA VAL A 75 4.27 25.29 -8.50
C VAL A 75 2.97 26.05 -8.32
N PHE A 76 1.88 25.48 -8.86
CA PHE A 76 0.58 26.15 -8.92
C PHE A 76 -0.08 26.25 -7.54
N ARG A 77 -0.04 25.14 -6.75
CA ARG A 77 -0.64 25.06 -5.42
C ARG A 77 0.31 24.39 -4.41
N PRO A 78 1.36 25.11 -3.96
CA PRO A 78 2.34 24.54 -3.03
C PRO A 78 1.74 24.05 -1.72
N GLU A 79 0.60 24.62 -1.26
CA GLU A 79 -0.12 24.21 -0.07
C GLU A 79 -0.78 22.83 -0.20
N GLN A 80 -0.99 22.33 -1.42
CA GLN A 80 -1.51 20.99 -1.71
C GLN A 80 -0.42 19.96 -1.94
N VAL A 81 0.84 20.37 -1.86
CA VAL A 81 2.00 19.49 -2.01
C VAL A 81 2.65 19.27 -0.64
N VAL A 82 2.96 18.02 -0.33
CA VAL A 82 3.70 17.65 0.88
C VAL A 82 4.85 16.74 0.49
N ALA A 83 6.03 17.00 1.02
CA ALA A 83 7.23 16.26 0.70
C ALA A 83 7.89 15.66 1.95
N MET A 84 8.42 14.45 1.84
CA MET A 84 9.25 13.83 2.86
C MET A 84 10.16 12.77 2.22
N PRO A 85 11.40 12.61 2.71
CA PRO A 85 12.26 11.51 2.29
C PRO A 85 11.87 10.25 3.07
N ASP A 86 11.80 9.11 2.39
CA ASP A 86 11.44 7.82 3.00
C ASP A 86 12.16 6.61 2.39
N HIS A 87 12.73 6.71 1.18
CA HIS A 87 13.37 5.61 0.48
C HIS A 87 14.87 5.50 0.78
N ASN A 88 15.61 6.59 0.67
CA ASN A 88 17.05 6.65 0.93
C ASN A 88 17.37 7.04 2.38
N THR A 89 16.48 6.71 3.30
CA THR A 89 16.63 6.97 4.72
C THR A 89 17.05 5.68 5.42
N PRO A 90 18.29 5.57 5.93
CA PRO A 90 18.69 4.41 6.72
C PRO A 90 17.90 4.36 8.03
N SER A 91 17.62 3.16 8.52
CA SER A 91 16.87 2.99 9.77
C SER A 91 17.76 2.80 11.00
N ASP A 92 19.04 2.60 10.79
CA ASP A 92 20.07 2.62 11.85
C ASP A 92 20.64 4.04 12.02
N GLN A 93 21.16 4.81 12.14
CA GLN A 93 21.75 6.15 12.19
C GLN A 93 21.26 7.08 11.07
N GLN A 94 20.02 7.56 11.13
CA GLN A 94 19.43 8.42 10.07
C GLN A 94 20.23 9.67 9.75
N GLU A 95 21.00 10.21 10.70
CA GLU A 95 21.85 11.39 10.45
C GLU A 95 22.97 11.11 9.44
N ARG A 96 23.24 9.83 9.15
CA ARG A 96 24.33 9.40 8.30
C ARG A 96 23.81 8.58 7.11
N ILE A 97 23.70 9.21 5.95
CA ILE A 97 23.50 8.51 4.67
C ILE A 97 24.89 8.32 4.04
N ASP A 98 25.37 7.08 4.00
CA ASP A 98 26.69 6.76 3.47
C ASP A 98 26.70 6.77 1.94
N ASP A 99 25.62 6.31 1.29
CA ASP A 99 25.50 6.37 -0.17
C ASP A 99 25.45 7.83 -0.66
N PRO A 100 26.42 8.27 -1.48
CA PRO A 100 26.47 9.65 -1.97
C PRO A 100 25.29 10.00 -2.89
N VAL A 101 24.71 9.03 -3.61
CA VAL A 101 23.56 9.23 -4.48
C VAL A 101 22.32 9.47 -3.64
N GLY A 102 22.05 8.59 -2.67
CA GLY A 102 20.94 8.72 -1.73
C GLY A 102 20.99 10.04 -0.95
N ARG A 103 22.18 10.39 -0.43
CA ARG A 103 22.39 11.68 0.27
C ARG A 103 22.04 12.86 -0.62
N LYS A 104 22.56 12.88 -1.87
CA LYS A 104 22.27 13.95 -2.83
C LYS A 104 20.78 14.05 -3.16
N GLN A 105 20.07 12.92 -3.25
CA GLN A 105 18.62 12.90 -3.51
C GLN A 105 17.85 13.53 -2.35
N VAL A 106 18.15 13.18 -1.11
CA VAL A 106 17.53 13.76 0.09
C VAL A 106 17.79 15.26 0.20
N GLU A 107 19.06 15.70 -0.01
CA GLU A 107 19.42 17.11 -0.02
C GLU A 107 18.73 17.88 -1.17
N THR A 108 18.58 17.27 -2.33
CA THR A 108 17.89 17.87 -3.49
C THR A 108 16.42 18.07 -3.21
N LEU A 109 15.75 17.09 -2.57
CA LEU A 109 14.36 17.24 -2.14
C LEU A 109 14.20 18.46 -1.21
N ALA A 110 15.07 18.58 -0.20
CA ALA A 110 15.03 19.70 0.74
C ALA A 110 15.21 21.06 0.04
N LYS A 111 16.15 21.14 -0.90
CA LYS A 111 16.37 22.36 -1.73
C LYS A 111 15.16 22.71 -2.59
N ASN A 112 14.58 21.71 -3.25
CA ASN A 112 13.39 21.90 -4.07
C ASN A 112 12.20 22.38 -3.24
N CYS A 113 11.98 21.81 -2.05
CA CYS A 113 10.91 22.24 -1.16
C CYS A 113 11.08 23.69 -0.70
N ALA A 114 12.30 24.09 -0.35
CA ALA A 114 12.61 25.47 0.04
C ALA A 114 12.40 26.45 -1.11
N GLU A 115 12.85 26.10 -2.32
CA GLU A 115 12.74 26.94 -3.52
C GLU A 115 11.28 27.16 -3.94
N PHE A 116 10.47 26.11 -3.94
CA PHE A 116 9.09 26.15 -4.43
C PHE A 116 8.05 26.36 -3.33
N GLY A 117 8.47 26.58 -2.07
CA GLY A 117 7.57 26.85 -0.96
C GLY A 117 6.71 25.65 -0.54
N ILE A 118 7.22 24.45 -0.70
CA ILE A 118 6.52 23.18 -0.41
C ILE A 118 6.75 22.79 1.05
N ARG A 119 5.70 22.28 1.71
CA ARG A 119 5.81 21.71 3.05
C ARG A 119 6.71 20.47 3.02
N HIS A 120 7.76 20.50 3.84
CA HIS A 120 8.75 19.45 3.91
C HIS A 120 8.83 18.86 5.33
N PHE A 121 8.53 17.58 5.46
CA PHE A 121 8.76 16.80 6.67
C PHE A 121 10.14 16.17 6.59
N ALA A 122 11.14 16.97 6.94
CA ALA A 122 12.53 16.60 6.78
C ALA A 122 12.92 15.40 7.68
N MET A 123 13.88 14.62 7.23
CA MET A 123 14.50 13.54 8.00
C MET A 123 14.99 14.07 9.35
N GLY A 124 14.81 13.27 10.41
CA GLY A 124 15.18 13.65 11.79
C GLY A 124 14.18 14.58 12.51
N THR A 125 13.17 15.10 11.80
CA THR A 125 12.08 15.86 12.45
C THR A 125 11.00 14.93 13.02
N LYS A 126 10.22 15.43 13.97
CA LYS A 126 9.09 14.69 14.58
C LYS A 126 8.00 14.28 13.59
N ASP A 127 7.95 14.91 12.42
CA ASP A 127 6.92 14.70 11.41
C ASP A 127 7.36 13.76 10.28
N ASN A 128 8.61 13.31 10.31
CA ASN A 128 9.17 12.43 9.27
C ASN A 128 8.68 10.99 9.40
N GLY A 129 8.64 10.31 8.27
CA GLY A 129 8.30 8.89 8.15
C GLY A 129 7.93 8.54 6.71
N ILE A 130 7.42 7.35 6.52
CA ILE A 130 6.96 6.85 5.23
C ILE A 130 5.71 7.63 4.80
N ILE A 131 5.69 8.15 3.58
CA ILE A 131 4.57 8.93 3.01
C ILE A 131 3.21 8.27 3.27
N HIS A 132 3.12 6.97 2.98
CA HIS A 132 1.87 6.21 3.07
C HIS A 132 1.48 5.83 4.52
N VAL A 133 2.31 6.15 5.50
CA VAL A 133 1.99 6.12 6.92
C VAL A 133 1.64 7.52 7.41
N VAL A 134 2.52 8.49 7.20
CA VAL A 134 2.37 9.88 7.68
C VAL A 134 1.13 10.56 7.08
N GLY A 135 0.84 10.33 5.79
CA GLY A 135 -0.30 10.94 5.10
C GLY A 135 -1.63 10.69 5.80
N PRO A 136 -2.05 9.44 6.02
CA PRO A 136 -3.25 9.10 6.79
C PRO A 136 -3.11 9.44 8.28
N GLU A 137 -1.96 9.17 8.90
CA GLU A 137 -1.70 9.41 10.32
C GLU A 137 -1.90 10.85 10.71
N LYS A 138 -1.54 11.80 9.86
CA LYS A 138 -1.72 13.24 10.11
C LYS A 138 -3.03 13.81 9.54
N ALA A 139 -3.88 12.98 8.93
CA ALA A 139 -5.06 13.40 8.19
C ALA A 139 -4.75 14.39 7.04
N LEU A 140 -3.60 14.22 6.39
CA LEU A 140 -3.28 14.88 5.12
C LEU A 140 -3.99 14.21 3.95
N SER A 141 -4.43 12.98 4.13
CA SER A 141 -5.27 12.19 3.24
C SER A 141 -6.64 12.04 3.87
N LEU A 142 -7.68 12.50 3.18
CA LEU A 142 -9.05 12.55 3.68
C LEU A 142 -10.01 11.86 2.70
N PRO A 143 -11.19 11.39 3.17
CA PRO A 143 -12.20 10.83 2.30
C PRO A 143 -12.62 11.76 1.17
N GLY A 144 -12.84 11.20 0.00
CA GLY A 144 -13.28 11.93 -1.19
C GLY A 144 -12.17 12.64 -1.97
N MET A 145 -10.93 12.65 -1.49
CA MET A 145 -9.81 13.28 -2.19
C MET A 145 -9.31 12.46 -3.38
N THR A 146 -8.66 13.15 -4.32
CA THR A 146 -7.76 12.59 -5.32
C THR A 146 -6.32 12.82 -4.88
N ILE A 147 -5.54 11.73 -4.75
CA ILE A 147 -4.19 11.74 -4.17
C ILE A 147 -3.22 11.07 -5.13
N VAL A 148 -2.09 11.71 -5.40
CA VAL A 148 -1.05 11.14 -6.25
C VAL A 148 0.35 11.26 -5.62
N CYS A 149 1.23 10.35 -5.99
CA CYS A 149 2.63 10.32 -5.60
C CYS A 149 3.43 9.57 -6.66
N GLY A 150 4.72 9.83 -6.75
CA GLY A 150 5.65 9.07 -7.59
C GLY A 150 5.99 7.67 -7.06
N ASP A 151 5.16 7.09 -6.20
CA ASP A 151 5.28 5.76 -5.62
C ASP A 151 4.04 4.91 -5.91
N SER A 152 4.24 3.64 -6.25
CA SER A 152 3.16 2.71 -6.59
C SER A 152 2.21 2.43 -5.42
N HIS A 153 2.71 2.41 -4.16
CA HIS A 153 1.90 2.14 -2.97
C HIS A 153 1.04 3.33 -2.50
N THR A 154 0.93 4.37 -3.32
CA THR A 154 -0.02 5.48 -3.11
C THR A 154 -1.47 4.96 -2.95
N SER A 155 -1.79 3.78 -3.52
CA SER A 155 -3.06 3.10 -3.30
C SER A 155 -3.45 2.94 -1.82
N THR A 156 -2.48 2.94 -0.89
CA THR A 156 -2.69 2.91 0.57
C THR A 156 -3.71 3.94 1.05
N HIS A 157 -3.67 5.15 0.48
CA HIS A 157 -4.58 6.23 0.87
C HIS A 157 -6.05 5.97 0.48
N GLY A 158 -6.31 4.97 -0.35
CA GLY A 158 -7.67 4.52 -0.67
C GLY A 158 -8.41 3.93 0.54
N ALA A 159 -7.69 3.49 1.56
CA ALA A 159 -8.27 2.99 2.81
C ALA A 159 -9.10 4.04 3.57
N VAL A 160 -8.84 5.32 3.38
CA VAL A 160 -9.66 6.42 3.94
C VAL A 160 -10.81 6.84 3.01
N GLY A 161 -11.03 6.15 1.90
CA GLY A 161 -12.07 6.51 0.92
C GLY A 161 -11.63 7.60 -0.06
N ALA A 162 -10.36 7.59 -0.49
CA ALA A 162 -9.79 8.48 -1.50
C ALA A 162 -9.49 7.74 -2.81
N ILE A 163 -9.53 8.39 -3.96
CA ILE A 163 -8.88 7.89 -5.16
C ILE A 163 -7.39 8.20 -5.07
N ALA A 164 -6.58 7.17 -4.87
CA ALA A 164 -5.16 7.33 -4.67
C ALA A 164 -4.37 6.44 -5.63
N MET A 165 -3.42 7.03 -6.37
CA MET A 165 -2.69 6.31 -7.40
C MET A 165 -1.24 6.78 -7.56
N GLY A 166 -0.35 5.82 -7.86
CA GLY A 166 1.02 6.09 -8.28
C GLY A 166 1.06 6.68 -9.69
N ILE A 167 1.94 7.65 -9.90
CA ILE A 167 2.13 8.36 -11.17
C ILE A 167 3.61 8.46 -11.54
N GLY A 168 3.88 8.65 -12.83
CA GLY A 168 5.23 8.85 -13.33
C GLY A 168 5.79 10.26 -13.07
N THR A 169 7.12 10.41 -13.14
CA THR A 169 7.81 11.70 -12.90
C THR A 169 7.29 12.85 -13.79
N SER A 170 6.97 12.57 -15.05
CA SER A 170 6.41 13.58 -15.96
C SER A 170 5.02 14.03 -15.53
N GLU A 171 4.22 13.11 -14.98
CA GLU A 171 2.89 13.42 -14.43
C GLU A 171 3.03 14.21 -13.12
N VAL A 172 4.05 13.91 -12.28
CA VAL A 172 4.36 14.74 -11.10
C VAL A 172 4.64 16.18 -11.52
N ALA A 173 5.46 16.40 -12.57
CA ALA A 173 5.71 17.76 -13.10
C ALA A 173 4.42 18.44 -13.58
N GLN A 174 3.53 17.70 -14.25
CA GLN A 174 2.23 18.21 -14.68
C GLN A 174 1.38 18.64 -13.49
N VAL A 175 1.27 17.81 -12.43
CA VAL A 175 0.50 18.13 -11.24
C VAL A 175 1.07 19.33 -10.49
N LEU A 176 2.41 19.42 -10.35
CA LEU A 176 3.07 20.58 -9.77
C LEU A 176 2.73 21.88 -10.54
N ALA A 177 2.67 21.81 -11.87
CA ALA A 177 2.42 22.96 -12.72
C ALA A 177 0.94 23.39 -12.80
N SER A 178 -0.01 22.44 -12.69
CA SER A 178 -1.42 22.69 -13.02
C SER A 178 -2.42 22.17 -12.01
N GLN A 179 -1.99 21.40 -11.04
CA GLN A 179 -2.83 20.64 -10.09
C GLN A 179 -3.81 19.68 -10.77
N THR A 180 -3.52 19.27 -12.00
CA THR A 180 -4.35 18.36 -12.77
C THR A 180 -3.51 17.27 -13.43
N ILE A 181 -4.17 16.15 -13.77
CA ILE A 181 -3.57 15.03 -14.48
C ILE A 181 -4.51 14.51 -15.57
N LEU A 182 -3.96 13.99 -16.65
CA LEU A 182 -4.74 13.31 -17.70
C LEU A 182 -4.75 11.80 -17.41
N GLN A 183 -5.91 11.22 -17.20
CA GLN A 183 -6.07 9.80 -16.92
C GLN A 183 -7.23 9.17 -17.71
N SER A 184 -7.00 7.98 -18.25
CA SER A 184 -8.07 7.14 -18.73
C SER A 184 -8.83 6.56 -17.54
N LYS A 185 -10.16 6.64 -17.55
CA LYS A 185 -10.98 6.07 -16.48
C LYS A 185 -10.81 4.56 -16.45
N PRO A 186 -10.34 3.97 -15.34
CA PRO A 186 -10.25 2.52 -15.20
C PRO A 186 -11.66 1.90 -15.11
N LYS A 187 -11.75 0.60 -15.38
CA LYS A 187 -12.91 -0.20 -15.01
C LYS A 187 -13.02 -0.30 -13.50
N THR A 188 -14.20 -0.65 -13.00
CA THR A 188 -14.47 -0.83 -11.58
C THR A 188 -14.56 -2.31 -11.23
N MET A 189 -13.91 -2.70 -10.12
CA MET A 189 -14.01 -4.05 -9.56
C MET A 189 -14.39 -3.96 -8.09
N ARG A 190 -15.32 -4.82 -7.65
CA ARG A 190 -15.63 -4.96 -6.24
C ARG A 190 -15.19 -6.32 -5.72
N ILE A 191 -14.46 -6.31 -4.61
CA ILE A 191 -14.03 -7.50 -3.89
C ILE A 191 -14.72 -7.51 -2.53
N ASN A 192 -15.69 -8.41 -2.37
CA ASN A 192 -16.39 -8.61 -1.12
C ASN A 192 -15.67 -9.68 -0.28
N ILE A 193 -15.46 -9.41 1.00
CA ILE A 193 -14.94 -10.38 1.96
C ILE A 193 -15.95 -10.49 3.08
N GLU A 194 -16.63 -11.63 3.16
CA GLU A 194 -17.72 -11.85 4.09
C GLU A 194 -17.34 -12.88 5.16
N GLY A 195 -17.82 -12.68 6.38
CA GLY A 195 -17.60 -13.56 7.50
C GLY A 195 -16.57 -13.03 8.50
N THR A 196 -15.96 -13.93 9.26
CA THR A 196 -15.00 -13.61 10.31
C THR A 196 -13.68 -14.32 10.05
N LEU A 197 -12.59 -13.57 10.07
CA LEU A 197 -11.24 -14.14 9.90
C LEU A 197 -10.92 -15.11 11.04
N PRO A 198 -10.27 -16.25 10.74
CA PRO A 198 -9.72 -17.14 11.75
C PRO A 198 -8.72 -16.42 12.66
N GLU A 199 -8.55 -16.91 13.87
CA GLU A 199 -7.55 -16.39 14.81
C GLU A 199 -6.14 -16.46 14.19
N GLY A 200 -5.36 -15.40 14.35
CA GLY A 200 -4.01 -15.29 13.80
C GLY A 200 -3.95 -14.82 12.33
N THR A 201 -5.10 -14.65 11.66
CA THR A 201 -5.17 -14.13 10.28
C THR A 201 -5.24 -12.61 10.29
N THR A 202 -4.42 -11.97 9.47
CA THR A 202 -4.30 -10.51 9.35
C THR A 202 -4.81 -10.00 8.01
N ALA A 203 -4.91 -8.68 7.87
CA ALA A 203 -5.25 -8.06 6.57
C ALA A 203 -4.22 -8.37 5.46
N LYS A 204 -2.96 -8.63 5.82
CA LYS A 204 -1.93 -9.05 4.87
C LYS A 204 -2.21 -10.46 4.33
N ASP A 205 -2.64 -11.37 5.19
CA ASP A 205 -3.04 -12.73 4.77
C ASP A 205 -4.23 -12.67 3.81
N VAL A 206 -5.18 -11.77 4.07
CA VAL A 206 -6.31 -11.53 3.16
C VAL A 206 -5.81 -11.08 1.78
N ALA A 207 -4.91 -10.11 1.72
CA ALA A 207 -4.36 -9.64 0.44
C ALA A 207 -3.56 -10.72 -0.28
N LEU A 208 -2.71 -11.48 0.42
CA LEU A 208 -1.95 -12.60 -0.14
C LEU A 208 -2.89 -13.73 -0.64
N TYR A 209 -3.97 -14.01 0.08
CA TYR A 209 -4.99 -14.97 -0.35
C TYR A 209 -5.63 -14.53 -1.66
N ILE A 210 -6.09 -13.28 -1.75
CA ILE A 210 -6.71 -12.74 -2.96
C ILE A 210 -5.72 -12.82 -4.15
N MET A 211 -4.45 -12.47 -3.93
CA MET A 211 -3.42 -12.55 -4.98
C MET A 211 -3.12 -13.99 -5.42
N ALA A 212 -3.16 -14.95 -4.51
CA ALA A 212 -3.02 -16.35 -4.87
C ALA A 212 -4.20 -16.88 -5.71
N GLN A 213 -5.41 -16.31 -5.53
CA GLN A 213 -6.61 -16.69 -6.29
C GLN A 213 -6.72 -15.94 -7.63
N MET A 214 -6.37 -14.65 -7.67
CA MET A 214 -6.57 -13.78 -8.83
C MET A 214 -5.31 -13.54 -9.65
N THR A 215 -4.15 -13.98 -9.18
CA THR A 215 -2.81 -13.67 -9.68
C THR A 215 -2.40 -12.19 -9.44
N THR A 216 -1.12 -11.88 -9.68
CA THR A 216 -0.58 -10.51 -9.59
C THR A 216 -1.04 -9.57 -10.71
N SER A 217 -1.81 -10.05 -11.66
CA SER A 217 -2.40 -9.27 -12.77
C SER A 217 -3.94 -9.26 -12.77
N GLY A 218 -4.57 -9.91 -11.80
CA GLY A 218 -6.02 -10.12 -11.77
C GLY A 218 -6.89 -8.88 -11.68
N ALA A 219 -6.32 -7.75 -11.27
CA ALA A 219 -6.98 -6.45 -11.20
C ALA A 219 -6.40 -5.40 -12.16
N THR A 220 -5.62 -5.84 -13.18
CA THR A 220 -5.03 -4.92 -14.17
C THR A 220 -6.12 -4.18 -14.95
N GLY A 221 -6.03 -2.84 -14.93
CA GLY A 221 -7.00 -1.96 -15.59
C GLY A 221 -8.24 -1.63 -14.74
N TYR A 222 -8.29 -2.09 -13.49
CA TYR A 222 -9.38 -1.82 -12.57
C TYR A 222 -8.98 -0.87 -11.43
N ALA A 223 -9.94 -0.07 -10.97
CA ALA A 223 -9.98 0.47 -9.62
C ALA A 223 -10.77 -0.53 -8.76
N VAL A 224 -10.17 -0.98 -7.66
CA VAL A 224 -10.77 -1.99 -6.77
C VAL A 224 -11.44 -1.30 -5.60
N GLU A 225 -12.70 -1.67 -5.30
CA GLU A 225 -13.39 -1.36 -4.06
C GLU A 225 -13.47 -2.61 -3.20
N TYR A 226 -12.90 -2.56 -1.99
CA TYR A 226 -13.06 -3.63 -1.01
C TYR A 226 -14.28 -3.39 -0.14
N ALA A 227 -15.11 -4.42 0.00
CA ALA A 227 -16.36 -4.39 0.74
C ALA A 227 -16.58 -5.70 1.52
N GLY A 228 -17.73 -5.83 2.16
CA GLY A 228 -18.11 -7.00 2.94
C GLY A 228 -17.95 -6.79 4.43
N SER A 229 -18.50 -7.73 5.21
CA SER A 229 -18.53 -7.66 6.68
C SER A 229 -17.12 -7.69 7.29
N THR A 230 -16.22 -8.49 6.72
CA THR A 230 -14.84 -8.58 7.19
C THR A 230 -14.11 -7.24 7.05
N VAL A 231 -14.25 -6.56 5.90
CA VAL A 231 -13.60 -5.26 5.65
C VAL A 231 -14.16 -4.19 6.59
N ARG A 232 -15.48 -4.17 6.82
CA ARG A 232 -16.10 -3.23 7.76
C ARG A 232 -15.58 -3.42 9.19
N ASN A 233 -15.27 -4.65 9.58
CA ASN A 233 -14.79 -4.99 10.92
C ASN A 233 -13.26 -4.85 11.09
N MET A 234 -12.51 -4.59 9.98
CA MET A 234 -11.07 -4.33 10.06
C MET A 234 -10.78 -3.01 10.76
N SER A 235 -9.67 -2.99 11.52
CA SER A 235 -9.05 -1.74 11.99
C SER A 235 -8.63 -0.86 10.81
N MET A 236 -8.36 0.43 11.07
CA MET A 236 -7.83 1.30 10.00
C MET A 236 -6.49 0.81 9.48
N GLU A 237 -5.62 0.33 10.34
CA GLU A 237 -4.31 -0.22 9.99
C GLU A 237 -4.45 -1.43 9.06
N GLY A 238 -5.38 -2.33 9.36
CA GLY A 238 -5.72 -3.45 8.47
C GLY A 238 -6.25 -3.00 7.10
N ARG A 239 -7.12 -1.98 7.07
CA ARG A 239 -7.62 -1.38 5.81
C ARG A 239 -6.49 -0.74 5.00
N LEU A 240 -5.57 -0.03 5.67
CA LEU A 240 -4.40 0.57 5.04
C LEU A 240 -3.48 -0.50 4.42
N THR A 241 -3.28 -1.64 5.09
CA THR A 241 -2.55 -2.78 4.55
C THR A 241 -3.24 -3.38 3.32
N LEU A 242 -4.55 -3.58 3.37
CA LEU A 242 -5.32 -4.15 2.24
C LEU A 242 -5.27 -3.23 1.01
N SER A 243 -5.51 -1.93 1.20
CA SER A 243 -5.41 -0.94 0.12
C SER A 243 -3.98 -0.79 -0.42
N ASN A 244 -2.96 -0.88 0.46
CA ASN A 244 -1.54 -0.85 0.08
C ASN A 244 -1.20 -1.96 -0.92
N LEU A 245 -1.62 -3.19 -0.63
CA LEU A 245 -1.30 -4.37 -1.44
C LEU A 245 -2.14 -4.49 -2.73
N SER A 246 -3.10 -3.60 -2.95
CA SER A 246 -3.94 -3.61 -4.18
C SER A 246 -3.11 -3.48 -5.45
N ILE A 247 -2.05 -2.67 -5.44
CA ILE A 247 -1.18 -2.47 -6.60
C ILE A 247 -0.45 -3.76 -7.00
N GLU A 248 -0.24 -4.68 -6.07
CA GLU A 248 0.42 -5.95 -6.34
C GLU A 248 -0.46 -6.94 -7.15
N MET A 249 -1.74 -6.62 -7.32
CA MET A 249 -2.65 -7.30 -8.26
C MET A 249 -2.78 -6.55 -9.59
N GLY A 250 -1.98 -5.50 -9.82
CA GLY A 250 -2.05 -4.65 -11.00
C GLY A 250 -3.19 -3.63 -10.98
N SER A 251 -3.89 -3.44 -9.85
CA SER A 251 -4.98 -2.47 -9.75
C SER A 251 -4.48 -1.03 -9.84
N ARG A 252 -5.32 -0.13 -10.36
CA ARG A 252 -5.00 1.30 -10.45
C ARG A 252 -5.17 2.02 -9.11
N ALA A 253 -6.12 1.56 -8.29
CA ALA A 253 -6.43 2.08 -6.96
C ALA A 253 -7.11 0.99 -6.14
N GLY A 254 -7.03 1.08 -4.80
CA GLY A 254 -7.72 0.18 -3.88
C GLY A 254 -8.47 1.00 -2.84
N LEU A 255 -9.80 1.09 -2.95
CA LEU A 255 -10.64 1.94 -2.12
C LEU A 255 -11.41 1.12 -1.07
N ILE A 256 -11.65 1.75 0.08
CA ILE A 256 -12.58 1.28 1.10
C ILE A 256 -13.50 2.45 1.44
N ALA A 257 -14.82 2.23 1.42
CA ALA A 257 -15.77 3.26 1.77
C ALA A 257 -15.54 3.75 3.22
N PRO A 258 -15.47 5.09 3.44
CA PRO A 258 -15.23 5.63 4.77
C PRO A 258 -16.45 5.42 5.67
N ASP A 259 -16.21 4.96 6.89
CA ASP A 259 -17.21 4.67 7.91
C ASP A 259 -16.79 5.22 9.29
N GLU A 260 -17.51 4.84 10.34
CA GLU A 260 -17.23 5.30 11.70
C GLU A 260 -15.81 4.94 12.17
N THR A 261 -15.23 3.81 11.69
CA THR A 261 -13.83 3.44 11.94
C THR A 261 -12.88 4.45 11.31
N THR A 262 -13.14 4.84 10.07
CA THR A 262 -12.36 5.87 9.36
C THR A 262 -12.49 7.23 10.04
N PHE A 263 -13.70 7.61 10.44
CA PHE A 263 -13.93 8.91 11.11
C PHE A 263 -13.25 8.95 12.48
N ALA A 264 -13.35 7.88 13.27
CA ALA A 264 -12.67 7.79 14.57
C ALA A 264 -11.13 7.87 14.40
N TYR A 265 -10.57 7.23 13.38
CA TYR A 265 -9.15 7.28 13.08
C TYR A 265 -8.66 8.69 12.71
N LEU A 266 -9.43 9.45 11.91
CA LEU A 266 -9.05 10.77 11.42
C LEU A 266 -9.35 11.89 12.44
N LYS A 267 -10.28 11.67 13.37
CA LYS A 267 -10.70 12.68 14.33
C LYS A 267 -9.52 13.19 15.15
N ASP A 268 -9.49 14.50 15.36
CA ASP A 268 -8.50 15.21 16.18
C ASP A 268 -7.05 15.15 15.68
N ARG A 269 -6.77 14.52 14.55
CA ARG A 269 -5.45 14.54 13.94
C ARG A 269 -5.06 15.95 13.47
N GLU A 270 -3.77 16.18 13.30
CA GLU A 270 -3.18 17.52 13.11
C GLU A 270 -3.84 18.30 11.96
N TYR A 271 -4.04 17.68 10.81
CA TYR A 271 -4.61 18.31 9.61
C TYR A 271 -6.07 17.94 9.35
N ALA A 272 -6.73 17.25 10.26
CA ALA A 272 -8.16 16.98 10.15
C ALA A 272 -8.96 18.29 10.32
N PRO A 273 -10.10 18.45 9.65
CA PRO A 273 -11.04 19.54 9.94
C PRO A 273 -11.36 19.60 11.43
N LYS A 274 -11.65 20.79 11.95
CA LYS A 274 -11.93 21.00 13.39
C LYS A 274 -13.30 21.61 13.59
N GLY A 275 -13.94 21.30 14.74
CA GLY A 275 -15.23 21.85 15.14
C GLY A 275 -16.32 21.65 14.08
N GLU A 276 -17.08 22.69 13.75
CA GLU A 276 -18.16 22.63 12.74
C GLU A 276 -17.68 22.19 11.35
N ALA A 277 -16.41 22.44 10.99
CA ALA A 277 -15.86 21.98 9.73
C ALA A 277 -15.70 20.44 9.71
N TRP A 278 -15.40 19.84 10.85
CA TRP A 278 -15.38 18.40 11.02
C TRP A 278 -16.77 17.80 10.84
N ASP A 279 -17.78 18.35 11.52
CA ASP A 279 -19.14 17.83 11.45
C ASP A 279 -19.67 17.86 10.00
N LYS A 280 -19.45 18.97 9.29
CA LYS A 280 -19.80 19.11 7.87
C LYS A 280 -19.03 18.11 6.99
N ALA A 281 -17.75 17.92 7.25
CA ALA A 281 -16.94 16.97 6.50
C ALA A 281 -17.47 15.53 6.67
N VAL A 282 -17.79 15.11 7.90
CA VAL A 282 -18.35 13.79 8.18
C VAL A 282 -19.70 13.58 7.49
N GLU A 283 -20.58 14.61 7.46
CA GLU A 283 -21.84 14.54 6.72
C GLU A 283 -21.63 14.29 5.22
N GLU A 284 -20.63 14.93 4.61
CA GLU A 284 -20.28 14.70 3.20
C GLU A 284 -19.60 13.33 2.99
N TRP A 285 -18.69 12.94 3.89
CA TRP A 285 -18.00 11.65 3.80
C TRP A 285 -18.96 10.46 3.93
N LYS A 286 -20.03 10.58 4.72
CA LYS A 286 -21.09 9.56 4.83
C LYS A 286 -21.83 9.30 3.51
N LYS A 287 -21.72 10.17 2.52
CA LYS A 287 -22.29 9.98 1.17
C LYS A 287 -21.37 9.19 0.24
N LEU A 288 -20.12 8.97 0.66
CA LEU A 288 -19.09 8.28 -0.13
C LEU A 288 -19.16 6.76 -0.02
N TYR A 289 -20.36 6.18 -0.04
CA TYR A 289 -20.61 4.76 -0.22
C TYR A 289 -21.07 4.50 -1.64
N SER A 290 -20.74 3.34 -2.18
CA SER A 290 -21.40 2.87 -3.40
C SER A 290 -22.89 2.69 -3.15
N ASP A 291 -23.72 3.13 -4.08
CA ASP A 291 -25.15 2.97 -3.96
C ASP A 291 -25.52 1.47 -3.95
N PRO A 292 -26.62 1.05 -3.31
CA PRO A 292 -26.96 -0.37 -3.21
C PRO A 292 -27.14 -1.08 -4.57
N ASP A 293 -27.48 -0.33 -5.60
CA ASP A 293 -27.68 -0.76 -6.97
C ASP A 293 -26.52 -0.34 -7.90
N ALA A 294 -25.36 0.04 -7.34
CA ALA A 294 -24.17 0.33 -8.13
C ALA A 294 -23.69 -0.90 -8.90
N VAL A 295 -23.38 -0.71 -10.16
CA VAL A 295 -22.88 -1.77 -11.05
C VAL A 295 -21.37 -1.68 -11.18
N PHE A 296 -20.71 -2.82 -11.04
CA PHE A 296 -19.27 -2.98 -11.22
C PHE A 296 -18.99 -3.81 -12.47
N ASP A 297 -17.90 -3.50 -13.20
CA ASP A 297 -17.49 -4.30 -14.37
C ASP A 297 -17.09 -5.72 -13.96
N LYS A 298 -16.62 -5.92 -12.71
CA LYS A 298 -16.31 -7.22 -12.13
C LYS A 298 -16.60 -7.22 -10.63
N GLU A 299 -17.20 -8.31 -10.14
CA GLU A 299 -17.45 -8.50 -8.73
C GLU A 299 -17.00 -9.91 -8.30
N VAL A 300 -16.28 -10.00 -7.17
CA VAL A 300 -15.77 -11.25 -6.62
C VAL A 300 -16.09 -11.28 -5.12
N THR A 301 -16.48 -12.44 -4.60
CA THR A 301 -16.77 -12.63 -3.19
C THR A 301 -15.94 -13.78 -2.62
N TYR A 302 -15.27 -13.51 -1.49
CA TYR A 302 -14.53 -14.49 -0.71
C TYR A 302 -15.14 -14.65 0.68
N ARG A 303 -14.99 -15.86 1.24
CA ARG A 303 -15.37 -16.15 2.61
C ARG A 303 -14.14 -15.98 3.50
N ALA A 304 -14.27 -15.22 4.56
CA ALA A 304 -13.18 -14.96 5.50
C ALA A 304 -12.67 -16.23 6.19
N GLU A 305 -13.58 -17.19 6.46
CA GLU A 305 -13.26 -18.47 7.10
C GLU A 305 -12.33 -19.35 6.24
N ASP A 306 -12.24 -19.10 4.93
CA ASP A 306 -11.35 -19.83 4.03
C ASP A 306 -9.92 -19.26 3.99
N ILE A 307 -9.70 -18.14 4.69
CA ILE A 307 -8.41 -17.43 4.69
C ILE A 307 -7.62 -17.81 5.95
N ALA A 308 -6.59 -18.64 5.76
CA ALA A 308 -5.63 -18.99 6.82
C ALA A 308 -4.42 -18.03 6.81
N PRO A 309 -3.60 -17.99 7.88
CA PRO A 309 -2.29 -17.33 7.84
C PRO A 309 -1.45 -17.85 6.67
N ARG A 310 -0.76 -16.94 5.98
CA ARG A 310 -0.11 -17.24 4.69
C ARG A 310 1.37 -16.91 4.68
N ILE A 311 2.07 -17.57 3.76
CA ILE A 311 3.47 -17.31 3.45
C ILE A 311 3.72 -17.47 1.95
N THR A 312 4.62 -16.68 1.37
CA THR A 312 5.01 -16.86 -0.03
C THR A 312 6.16 -17.84 -0.16
N TYR A 313 6.19 -18.60 -1.25
CA TYR A 313 7.25 -19.55 -1.58
C TYR A 313 8.05 -19.15 -2.84
N GLY A 314 7.58 -18.16 -3.57
CA GLY A 314 8.17 -17.72 -4.83
C GLY A 314 8.62 -16.26 -4.82
N THR A 315 8.84 -15.71 -6.00
CA THR A 315 9.39 -14.37 -6.23
C THR A 315 8.33 -13.34 -6.59
N ASN A 316 7.07 -13.59 -6.23
CA ASN A 316 5.97 -12.63 -6.33
C ASN A 316 4.92 -12.91 -5.24
N PRO A 317 4.10 -11.92 -4.85
CA PRO A 317 3.12 -12.07 -3.77
C PRO A 317 1.99 -13.06 -4.07
N GLY A 318 1.73 -13.38 -5.35
CA GLY A 318 0.73 -14.37 -5.76
C GLY A 318 1.20 -15.82 -5.56
N ALA A 319 2.50 -16.05 -5.41
CA ALA A 319 3.06 -17.35 -5.10
C ALA A 319 3.01 -17.63 -3.59
N GLY A 320 1.79 -17.67 -3.03
CA GLY A 320 1.53 -17.82 -1.60
C GLY A 320 0.65 -19.02 -1.28
N ILE A 321 0.93 -19.67 -0.15
CA ILE A 321 0.21 -20.82 0.42
C ILE A 321 -0.20 -20.54 1.87
N ALA A 322 -1.13 -21.32 2.42
CA ALA A 322 -1.32 -21.33 3.85
C ALA A 322 -0.06 -21.88 4.56
N ILE A 323 0.21 -21.41 5.76
CA ILE A 323 1.49 -21.71 6.45
C ILE A 323 1.67 -23.20 6.77
N ASP A 324 0.58 -23.96 6.82
CA ASP A 324 0.54 -25.41 7.05
C ASP A 324 0.47 -26.26 5.76
N GLU A 325 0.33 -25.59 4.60
CA GLU A 325 0.34 -26.26 3.29
C GLU A 325 1.77 -26.50 2.77
N CYS A 326 1.86 -27.31 1.73
CA CYS A 326 3.09 -27.53 0.98
C CYS A 326 3.12 -26.67 -0.29
N ILE A 327 4.30 -26.34 -0.79
CA ILE A 327 4.48 -25.78 -2.13
C ILE A 327 3.79 -26.70 -3.12
N PRO A 328 3.06 -26.20 -4.12
CA PRO A 328 2.42 -27.04 -5.13
C PRO A 328 3.39 -28.00 -5.80
N THR A 329 2.91 -29.18 -6.15
CA THR A 329 3.65 -30.13 -7.00
C THR A 329 3.60 -29.68 -8.47
N LEU A 330 4.47 -30.22 -9.31
CA LEU A 330 4.51 -29.82 -10.72
C LEU A 330 3.24 -30.24 -11.50
N GLU A 331 2.54 -31.27 -11.01
CA GLU A 331 1.26 -31.73 -11.57
C GLU A 331 0.11 -30.79 -11.27
N GLU A 332 0.19 -30.02 -10.20
CA GLU A 332 -0.83 -29.05 -9.78
C GLU A 332 -0.67 -27.71 -10.50
N ILE A 333 0.44 -27.50 -11.23
CA ILE A 333 0.72 -26.27 -11.98
C ILE A 333 0.34 -26.47 -13.45
N ASP A 334 -0.42 -25.50 -13.99
CA ASP A 334 -0.75 -25.48 -15.42
C ASP A 334 0.52 -25.52 -16.28
N GLU A 335 0.48 -26.27 -17.36
CA GLU A 335 1.66 -26.49 -18.22
C GLU A 335 2.30 -25.19 -18.71
N ALA A 336 1.48 -24.18 -18.98
CA ALA A 336 1.96 -22.86 -19.42
C ALA A 336 2.78 -22.13 -18.35
N ASP A 337 2.53 -22.38 -17.05
CA ASP A 337 3.14 -21.67 -15.93
C ASP A 337 4.30 -22.47 -15.29
N ARG A 338 4.51 -23.73 -15.67
CA ARG A 338 5.52 -24.60 -15.06
C ARG A 338 6.95 -24.05 -15.15
N GLN A 339 7.30 -23.43 -16.26
CA GLN A 339 8.65 -22.88 -16.42
C GLN A 339 8.88 -21.72 -15.45
N GLN A 340 7.92 -20.82 -15.31
CA GLN A 340 7.98 -19.71 -14.36
C GLN A 340 8.01 -20.22 -12.92
N PHE A 341 7.17 -21.19 -12.59
CA PHE A 341 7.12 -21.83 -11.29
C PHE A 341 8.48 -22.43 -10.90
N LEU A 342 9.09 -23.21 -11.80
CA LEU A 342 10.41 -23.82 -11.56
C LEU A 342 11.51 -22.75 -11.40
N SER A 343 11.49 -21.67 -12.20
CA SER A 343 12.45 -20.57 -12.08
C SER A 343 12.35 -19.87 -10.72
N MET A 344 11.13 -19.63 -10.23
CA MET A 344 10.92 -19.06 -8.89
C MET A 344 11.48 -19.98 -7.79
N LEU A 345 11.23 -21.28 -7.88
CA LEU A 345 11.75 -22.25 -6.90
C LEU A 345 13.26 -22.38 -6.95
N GLU A 346 13.86 -22.34 -8.14
CA GLU A 346 15.32 -22.35 -8.30
C GLU A 346 15.95 -21.15 -7.60
N TYR A 347 15.41 -19.93 -7.80
CA TYR A 347 15.88 -18.74 -7.09
C TYR A 347 15.73 -18.86 -5.59
N MET A 348 14.55 -19.29 -5.13
CA MET A 348 14.25 -19.48 -3.71
C MET A 348 14.91 -20.72 -3.11
N GLN A 349 15.52 -21.61 -3.92
CA GLN A 349 16.11 -22.89 -3.51
C GLN A 349 15.10 -23.80 -2.77
N PHE A 350 13.88 -23.82 -3.24
CA PHE A 350 12.83 -24.74 -2.79
C PHE A 350 12.55 -25.83 -3.83
N GLN A 351 11.80 -26.86 -3.42
CA GLN A 351 11.37 -27.95 -4.29
C GLN A 351 9.86 -28.02 -4.39
N PRO A 352 9.28 -28.47 -5.53
CA PRO A 352 7.85 -28.80 -5.61
C PRO A 352 7.45 -29.78 -4.50
N GLY A 353 6.30 -29.55 -3.86
CA GLY A 353 5.81 -30.38 -2.76
C GLY A 353 6.50 -30.17 -1.42
N GLN A 354 7.48 -29.29 -1.31
CA GLN A 354 8.20 -29.01 -0.07
C GLN A 354 7.30 -28.28 0.94
N LYS A 355 7.40 -28.67 2.22
CA LYS A 355 6.83 -27.93 3.34
C LYS A 355 7.78 -26.81 3.75
N LEU A 356 7.25 -25.59 3.95
CA LEU A 356 8.07 -24.44 4.37
C LEU A 356 8.38 -24.43 5.86
N GLU A 357 7.52 -25.04 6.68
CA GLU A 357 7.77 -25.18 8.12
C GLU A 357 9.13 -25.84 8.40
N GLY A 358 9.92 -25.22 9.27
CA GLY A 358 11.28 -25.67 9.58
C GLY A 358 12.36 -25.15 8.62
N THR A 359 12.01 -24.39 7.60
CA THR A 359 13.03 -23.72 6.75
C THR A 359 13.85 -22.74 7.60
N PRO A 360 15.18 -22.85 7.63
CA PRO A 360 16.03 -21.89 8.32
C PRO A 360 15.88 -20.49 7.70
N VAL A 361 15.69 -19.48 8.54
CA VAL A 361 15.69 -18.07 8.16
C VAL A 361 16.85 -17.34 8.81
N ASP A 362 17.33 -16.29 8.18
CA ASP A 362 18.48 -15.50 8.68
C ASP A 362 18.02 -14.14 9.22
N TYR A 363 16.97 -13.57 8.62
CA TYR A 363 16.47 -12.24 8.92
C TYR A 363 14.96 -12.25 9.18
N CYS A 364 14.54 -11.37 10.08
CA CYS A 364 13.14 -11.01 10.29
C CYS A 364 13.00 -9.50 10.14
N PHE A 365 12.11 -9.04 9.27
CA PHE A 365 11.84 -7.63 9.03
C PHE A 365 10.36 -7.32 9.24
N LEU A 366 10.04 -6.54 10.26
CA LEU A 366 8.72 -5.95 10.47
C LEU A 366 8.80 -4.46 10.22
N GLY A 367 8.01 -3.96 9.25
CA GLY A 367 8.06 -2.57 8.85
C GLY A 367 7.38 -2.31 7.51
N ALA A 368 7.89 -1.33 6.79
CA ALA A 368 7.37 -0.83 5.52
C ALA A 368 6.01 -0.10 5.65
N CYS A 369 5.55 0.46 4.52
CA CYS A 369 4.23 1.08 4.46
C CYS A 369 3.06 0.09 4.60
N THR A 370 3.31 -1.21 4.50
CA THR A 370 2.34 -2.28 4.77
C THR A 370 2.04 -2.41 6.25
N ASN A 371 3.07 -2.68 7.08
CA ASN A 371 2.93 -3.09 8.48
C ASN A 371 3.98 -2.43 9.40
N GLY A 372 4.13 -1.13 9.29
CA GLY A 372 4.97 -0.31 10.17
C GLY A 372 4.17 0.60 11.10
N ARG A 373 2.91 0.29 11.40
CA ARG A 373 2.03 1.11 12.24
C ARG A 373 2.01 0.64 13.68
N ILE A 374 1.50 1.45 14.58
CA ILE A 374 1.54 1.15 16.02
C ILE A 374 0.79 -0.14 16.36
N GLU A 375 -0.30 -0.47 15.68
CA GLU A 375 -1.04 -1.72 15.88
C GLU A 375 -0.18 -2.94 15.55
N ASP A 376 0.59 -2.88 14.46
CA ASP A 376 1.52 -3.95 14.06
C ASP A 376 2.60 -4.18 15.14
N LEU A 377 3.17 -3.09 15.65
CA LEU A 377 4.19 -3.16 16.71
C LEU A 377 3.61 -3.70 18.01
N ARG A 378 2.39 -3.28 18.40
CA ARG A 378 1.68 -3.80 19.58
C ARG A 378 1.41 -5.30 19.46
N ALA A 379 0.89 -5.74 18.31
CA ALA A 379 0.60 -7.15 18.05
C ALA A 379 1.88 -7.99 18.14
N PHE A 380 2.96 -7.54 17.51
CA PHE A 380 4.23 -8.25 17.53
C PHE A 380 4.88 -8.25 18.92
N ALA A 381 4.91 -7.12 19.61
CA ALA A 381 5.44 -7.04 20.97
C ALA A 381 4.70 -7.97 21.95
N ASN A 382 3.36 -8.02 21.85
CA ASN A 382 2.56 -8.95 22.64
C ASN A 382 2.88 -10.42 22.33
N PHE A 383 3.13 -10.75 21.06
CA PHE A 383 3.47 -12.12 20.66
C PHE A 383 4.86 -12.53 21.19
N VAL A 384 5.86 -11.64 21.18
CA VAL A 384 7.25 -11.95 21.60
C VAL A 384 7.49 -11.77 23.09
N LYS A 385 6.59 -11.15 23.82
CA LYS A 385 6.72 -10.90 25.26
C LYS A 385 7.05 -12.17 26.05
N GLY A 386 8.14 -12.12 26.80
CA GLY A 386 8.62 -13.27 27.57
C GLY A 386 9.29 -14.39 26.76
N ARG A 387 9.49 -14.17 25.47
CA ARG A 387 10.21 -15.09 24.56
C ARG A 387 11.55 -14.49 24.17
N LYS A 388 12.40 -15.31 23.56
CA LYS A 388 13.67 -14.89 22.95
C LYS A 388 13.70 -15.34 21.50
N LYS A 389 14.15 -14.47 20.59
CA LYS A 389 14.47 -14.90 19.23
C LYS A 389 15.69 -15.85 19.25
N ALA A 390 15.83 -16.65 18.23
CA ALA A 390 17.03 -17.47 18.06
C ALA A 390 18.27 -16.58 17.81
N ASP A 391 19.42 -16.96 18.36
CA ASP A 391 20.65 -16.14 18.32
C ASP A 391 21.18 -15.91 16.90
N ASN A 392 20.91 -16.83 16.00
CA ASN A 392 21.33 -16.76 14.58
C ASN A 392 20.44 -15.85 13.72
N ILE A 393 19.35 -15.28 14.26
CA ILE A 393 18.43 -14.41 13.51
C ILE A 393 18.82 -12.95 13.75
N THR A 394 18.95 -12.18 12.68
CA THR A 394 18.94 -10.71 12.73
C THR A 394 17.53 -10.21 12.55
N ALA A 395 17.03 -9.37 13.45
CA ALA A 395 15.63 -8.98 13.43
C ALA A 395 15.46 -7.47 13.60
N TRP A 396 14.88 -6.83 12.59
CA TRP A 396 14.67 -5.39 12.53
C TRP A 396 13.18 -5.06 12.61
N ILE A 397 12.83 -4.20 13.57
CA ILE A 397 11.48 -3.64 13.72
C ILE A 397 11.56 -2.16 13.37
N VAL A 398 10.96 -1.78 12.25
CA VAL A 398 11.06 -0.43 11.69
C VAL A 398 9.72 0.27 11.74
N PRO A 399 9.54 1.27 12.61
CA PRO A 399 8.32 2.07 12.66
C PRO A 399 8.10 2.80 11.33
N GLY A 400 6.84 3.04 10.96
CA GLY A 400 6.52 3.75 9.74
C GLY A 400 6.64 5.28 9.85
N SER A 401 6.69 5.83 11.06
CA SER A 401 6.80 7.26 11.32
C SER A 401 7.47 7.56 12.66
N LYS A 402 7.94 8.78 12.84
CA LYS A 402 8.44 9.28 14.14
C LYS A 402 7.37 9.26 15.23
N GLU A 403 6.10 9.42 14.85
CA GLU A 403 4.98 9.30 15.79
C GLU A 403 4.80 7.85 16.26
N VAL A 404 4.86 6.87 15.36
CA VAL A 404 4.82 5.44 15.71
C VAL A 404 6.01 5.07 16.61
N GLU A 405 7.23 5.54 16.29
CA GLU A 405 8.43 5.34 17.13
C GLU A 405 8.20 5.90 18.53
N ARG A 406 7.70 7.13 18.65
CA ARG A 406 7.40 7.78 19.93
C ARG A 406 6.38 6.98 20.74
N MET A 407 5.27 6.57 20.11
CA MET A 407 4.23 5.75 20.76
C MET A 407 4.79 4.41 21.25
N ALA A 408 5.60 3.75 20.43
CA ALA A 408 6.22 2.47 20.79
C ALA A 408 7.13 2.60 22.02
N ILE A 409 7.84 3.72 22.15
CA ILE A 409 8.68 4.01 23.32
C ILE A 409 7.80 4.31 24.55
N GLU A 410 6.81 5.20 24.42
CA GLU A 410 5.93 5.63 25.51
C GLU A 410 5.09 4.48 26.08
N GLU A 411 4.68 3.53 25.23
CA GLU A 411 3.94 2.32 25.61
C GLU A 411 4.85 1.19 26.15
N GLY A 412 6.17 1.38 26.17
CA GLY A 412 7.13 0.37 26.64
C GLY A 412 7.31 -0.82 25.66
N LEU A 413 6.86 -0.68 24.39
CA LEU A 413 7.02 -1.74 23.40
C LEU A 413 8.48 -1.92 23.02
N ARG A 414 9.29 -0.86 23.01
CA ARG A 414 10.74 -0.93 22.81
C ARG A 414 11.38 -1.93 23.77
N ASP A 415 11.12 -1.79 25.07
CA ASP A 415 11.76 -2.62 26.12
C ASP A 415 11.36 -4.09 25.91
N ILE A 416 10.09 -4.38 25.60
CA ILE A 416 9.61 -5.74 25.31
C ILE A 416 10.32 -6.34 24.09
N LEU A 417 10.49 -5.57 23.02
CA LEU A 417 11.14 -6.02 21.79
C LEU A 417 12.63 -6.26 22.02
N GLU A 418 13.33 -5.32 22.64
CA GLU A 418 14.76 -5.42 22.92
C GLU A 418 15.06 -6.56 23.93
N GLU A 419 14.21 -6.74 24.95
CA GLU A 419 14.30 -7.88 25.85
C GLU A 419 14.15 -9.21 25.10
N ALA A 420 13.29 -9.28 24.08
CA ALA A 420 13.11 -10.45 23.23
C ALA A 420 14.24 -10.63 22.19
N GLY A 421 15.15 -9.64 22.06
CA GLY A 421 16.30 -9.66 21.15
C GLY A 421 16.02 -9.05 19.77
N TYR A 422 14.95 -8.26 19.64
CA TYR A 422 14.62 -7.54 18.43
C TYR A 422 15.08 -6.08 18.52
N GLU A 423 15.58 -5.53 17.42
CA GLU A 423 16.06 -4.17 17.36
C GLU A 423 14.95 -3.21 16.86
N LEU A 424 14.52 -2.28 17.73
CA LEU A 424 13.64 -1.19 17.30
C LEU A 424 14.49 -0.10 16.64
N ARG A 425 14.28 0.10 15.33
CA ARG A 425 15.03 1.03 14.50
C ARG A 425 14.29 2.36 14.28
N GLN A 426 14.92 3.28 13.57
CA GLN A 426 14.33 4.56 13.18
C GLN A 426 13.41 4.40 11.96
N PRO A 427 12.39 5.29 11.77
CA PRO A 427 11.39 5.18 10.72
C PRO A 427 11.96 5.34 9.30
N GLY A 428 11.49 4.53 8.37
CA GLY A 428 11.85 4.60 6.94
C GLY A 428 11.43 3.34 6.19
N CYS A 429 11.67 3.30 4.89
CA CYS A 429 11.41 2.11 4.09
C CYS A 429 12.38 0.96 4.42
N SER A 430 13.60 1.28 4.91
CA SER A 430 14.58 0.29 5.37
C SER A 430 14.75 -0.88 4.37
N ALA A 431 14.80 -2.11 4.87
CA ALA A 431 14.94 -3.31 4.05
C ALA A 431 13.72 -3.66 3.17
N CYS A 432 12.66 -2.85 3.12
CA CYS A 432 11.56 -3.07 2.16
C CYS A 432 12.05 -3.00 0.70
N LEU A 433 13.11 -2.25 0.46
CA LEU A 433 13.78 -2.14 -0.84
C LEU A 433 15.29 -1.89 -0.63
N ALA A 434 16.11 -2.31 -1.57
CA ALA A 434 17.57 -2.23 -1.45
C ALA A 434 18.15 -0.86 -1.89
N MET A 435 17.50 0.25 -1.55
CA MET A 435 17.93 1.60 -1.97
C MET A 435 18.75 2.36 -0.92
N ASN A 436 18.79 1.86 0.32
CA ASN A 436 19.55 2.41 1.44
C ASN A 436 20.54 1.36 1.98
N GLU A 437 21.15 1.62 3.12
CA GLU A 437 22.15 0.76 3.74
C GLU A 437 21.56 -0.53 4.32
N ASP A 438 20.26 -0.55 4.60
CA ASP A 438 19.56 -1.70 5.19
C ASP A 438 19.28 -2.78 4.13
N LYS A 439 20.27 -3.60 3.84
CA LYS A 439 20.20 -4.66 2.82
C LYS A 439 20.33 -6.04 3.43
N ILE A 440 19.53 -6.95 2.89
CA ILE A 440 19.69 -8.39 3.20
C ILE A 440 20.81 -8.95 2.33
N PRO A 441 21.82 -9.61 2.91
CA PRO A 441 22.93 -10.16 2.15
C PRO A 441 22.51 -11.25 1.16
N ALA A 442 23.31 -11.45 0.12
CA ALA A 442 23.11 -12.48 -0.90
C ALA A 442 22.95 -13.88 -0.29
N GLY A 443 21.99 -14.63 -0.82
CA GLY A 443 21.71 -16.00 -0.38
C GLY A 443 20.96 -16.14 0.94
N LYS A 444 20.69 -15.04 1.66
CA LYS A 444 20.01 -15.05 2.96
C LYS A 444 18.48 -15.00 2.80
N TYR A 445 17.79 -15.71 3.71
CA TYR A 445 16.33 -15.67 3.79
C TYR A 445 15.87 -14.61 4.79
N CYS A 446 14.90 -13.79 4.34
CA CYS A 446 14.22 -12.83 5.20
C CYS A 446 12.71 -13.10 5.22
N VAL A 447 12.15 -13.33 6.39
CA VAL A 447 10.69 -13.27 6.58
C VAL A 447 10.31 -11.82 6.83
N ALA A 448 9.42 -11.26 5.99
CA ALA A 448 9.17 -9.83 5.99
C ALA A 448 7.68 -9.47 5.92
N THR A 449 7.30 -8.40 6.60
CA THR A 449 5.99 -7.78 6.41
C THR A 449 5.96 -6.79 5.24
N SER A 450 7.01 -6.71 4.44
CA SER A 450 7.07 -5.88 3.25
C SER A 450 6.02 -6.29 2.19
N ASN A 451 5.89 -5.50 1.15
CA ASN A 451 4.84 -5.65 0.14
C ASN A 451 5.28 -6.41 -1.12
N ARG A 452 6.57 -6.55 -1.34
CA ARG A 452 7.15 -7.19 -2.54
C ARG A 452 8.31 -8.11 -2.19
N ASN A 453 8.42 -9.20 -2.93
CA ASN A 453 9.46 -10.23 -2.77
C ASN A 453 10.07 -10.70 -4.09
N PHE A 454 10.07 -9.86 -5.13
CA PHE A 454 10.77 -10.23 -6.36
C PHE A 454 12.29 -10.35 -6.12
N GLU A 455 12.97 -11.00 -7.02
CA GLU A 455 14.41 -11.28 -6.95
C GLU A 455 15.22 -10.03 -6.63
N GLY A 456 16.03 -10.09 -5.59
CA GLY A 456 16.88 -8.97 -5.15
C GLY A 456 16.16 -7.78 -4.51
N ARG A 457 14.87 -7.88 -4.19
CA ARG A 457 14.08 -6.76 -3.64
C ARG A 457 14.68 -6.15 -2.38
N GLN A 458 15.14 -6.97 -1.45
CA GLN A 458 15.72 -6.53 -0.17
C GLN A 458 17.26 -6.51 -0.18
N GLY A 459 17.88 -6.82 -1.29
CA GLY A 459 19.32 -6.88 -1.51
C GLY A 459 19.65 -7.83 -2.66
N PRO A 460 20.78 -7.65 -3.36
CA PRO A 460 21.18 -8.55 -4.44
C PRO A 460 21.15 -10.02 -3.99
N GLU A 461 20.48 -10.89 -4.76
CA GLU A 461 20.34 -12.33 -4.49
C GLU A 461 19.71 -12.67 -3.12
N SER A 462 19.08 -11.74 -2.42
CA SER A 462 18.33 -12.02 -1.19
C SER A 462 17.00 -12.72 -1.49
N ARG A 463 16.55 -13.57 -0.57
CA ARG A 463 15.31 -14.34 -0.69
C ARG A 463 14.31 -13.86 0.35
N THR A 464 13.19 -13.33 -0.12
CA THR A 464 12.17 -12.74 0.74
C THR A 464 10.92 -13.62 0.79
N LEU A 465 10.47 -13.96 1.99
CA LEU A 465 9.20 -14.62 2.30
C LEU A 465 8.25 -13.57 2.89
N LEU A 466 7.08 -13.36 2.26
CA LEU A 466 6.06 -12.41 2.75
C LEU A 466 5.04 -13.09 3.63
#